data_e89edc0bd1ac2411213cc5a3def305d4
#
_entry.id   e89edc0bd1ac2411213cc5a3def305d4
#
_cell.length_a   1.000
_cell.length_b   1.000
_cell.length_c   1.000
_cell.angle_alpha   90.00
_cell.angle_beta   90.00
_cell.angle_gamma   90.00
#
_symmetry.space_group_name_H-M   'P 1'
#
loop_
_entity.id
_entity.type
_entity.pdbx_description
1 polymer ?
#
loop_
_entity_poly.entity_id
_entity_poly.type
_entity_poly.pdbx_seq_one_letter_code
_entity_poly.pdbx_strand_id
1 'polypeptide(L)'
;KLDGSPVTEADEAAERVLLAALADVAPGITVISEENAASHALSPPACFFLVDPVDGTREFLRPDGNGAFTVNIGLVIEGAPVMGIVLAPAHDRLFCGLVGDGASEIAAGKARDIAVRPVPGSGPVAVASRSHRDEETDNWLTAHGIAETISTGSSMKFCLVAAGEADVYPRFGPTMEWDTAAGDAVLRAAGGRMITPDGAPYLYGKPDYRSTAFIACGGFMPSN
;
A
#
# COMPACT_ATOMS: atom_id res chain seq x y z
N LYS A 1 9.96 15.91 7.88
CA LYS A 1 8.67 15.43 8.41
C LYS A 1 8.75 15.29 9.94
N LEU A 2 7.61 15.15 10.62
CA LEU A 2 7.55 15.02 12.08
C LEU A 2 8.31 13.81 12.63
N ASP A 3 8.46 12.76 11.82
CA ASP A 3 9.22 11.54 12.14
C ASP A 3 10.71 11.63 11.77
N GLY A 4 11.19 12.80 11.30
CA GLY A 4 12.56 13.01 10.85
C GLY A 4 12.87 12.42 9.47
N SER A 5 11.89 11.93 8.72
CA SER A 5 12.09 11.51 7.33
C SER A 5 12.31 12.73 6.42
N PRO A 6 13.07 12.61 5.33
CA PRO A 6 13.26 13.69 4.39
C PRO A 6 11.94 14.01 3.66
N VAL A 7 11.77 15.26 3.29
CA VAL A 7 10.80 15.71 2.30
C VAL A 7 11.59 16.33 1.14
N THR A 8 11.13 16.15 -0.07
CA THR A 8 11.78 16.66 -1.26
C THR A 8 10.85 17.56 -2.06
N GLU A 9 11.42 18.35 -2.99
CA GLU A 9 10.62 19.11 -3.96
C GLU A 9 9.70 18.21 -4.80
N ALA A 10 10.07 16.92 -4.95
CA ALA A 10 9.25 15.96 -5.67
C ALA A 10 7.96 15.60 -4.89
N ASP A 11 8.04 15.45 -3.57
CA ASP A 11 6.87 15.21 -2.71
C ASP A 11 5.86 16.35 -2.86
N GLU A 12 6.31 17.62 -2.72
CA GLU A 12 5.44 18.78 -2.84
C GLU A 12 4.90 18.99 -4.27
N ALA A 13 5.72 18.70 -5.29
CA ALA A 13 5.28 18.82 -6.68
C ALA A 13 4.24 17.76 -7.04
N ALA A 14 4.44 16.52 -6.62
CA ALA A 14 3.49 15.43 -6.79
C ALA A 14 2.18 15.72 -6.05
N GLU A 15 2.25 16.16 -4.79
CA GLU A 15 1.06 16.53 -4.02
C GLU A 15 0.21 17.57 -4.73
N ARG A 16 0.82 18.68 -5.21
CA ARG A 16 0.06 19.72 -5.94
C ARG A 16 -0.69 19.17 -7.15
N VAL A 17 -0.07 18.28 -7.92
CA VAL A 17 -0.70 17.65 -9.08
C VAL A 17 -1.88 16.75 -8.66
N LEU A 18 -1.66 15.92 -7.65
CA LEU A 18 -2.67 14.97 -7.17
C LEU A 18 -3.87 15.68 -6.56
N LEU A 19 -3.64 16.67 -5.68
CA LEU A 19 -4.73 17.42 -5.05
C LEU A 19 -5.56 18.19 -6.09
N ALA A 20 -4.91 18.83 -7.08
CA ALA A 20 -5.62 19.50 -8.16
C ALA A 20 -6.49 18.53 -8.98
N ALA A 21 -5.94 17.38 -9.36
CA ALA A 21 -6.69 16.35 -10.09
C ALA A 21 -7.88 15.80 -9.28
N LEU A 22 -7.68 15.52 -7.99
CA LEU A 22 -8.75 15.03 -7.12
C LEU A 22 -9.86 16.08 -6.92
N ALA A 23 -9.52 17.36 -6.82
CA ALA A 23 -10.50 18.44 -6.74
C ALA A 23 -11.38 18.55 -7.99
N ASP A 24 -10.82 18.22 -9.16
CA ASP A 24 -11.56 18.24 -10.44
C ASP A 24 -12.45 17.01 -10.61
N VAL A 25 -11.93 15.80 -10.31
CA VAL A 25 -12.65 14.55 -10.60
C VAL A 25 -13.58 14.12 -9.48
N ALA A 26 -13.32 14.55 -8.25
CA ALA A 26 -14.10 14.15 -7.06
C ALA A 26 -14.32 15.35 -6.11
N PRO A 27 -14.94 16.44 -6.57
CA PRO A 27 -15.14 17.65 -5.79
C PRO A 27 -15.94 17.35 -4.52
N GLY A 28 -15.47 17.89 -3.38
CA GLY A 28 -16.16 17.77 -2.10
C GLY A 28 -15.80 16.52 -1.28
N ILE A 29 -15.01 15.60 -1.80
CA ILE A 29 -14.43 14.51 -1.00
C ILE A 29 -13.18 15.02 -0.28
N THR A 30 -13.12 14.83 1.04
CA THR A 30 -11.96 15.22 1.86
C THR A 30 -10.72 14.43 1.44
N VAL A 31 -9.58 15.10 1.34
CA VAL A 31 -8.29 14.48 1.09
C VAL A 31 -7.41 14.63 2.32
N ILE A 32 -6.91 13.50 2.81
CA ILE A 32 -5.86 13.42 3.85
C ILE A 32 -4.58 13.04 3.12
N SER A 33 -3.60 13.95 3.10
CA SER A 33 -2.34 13.75 2.38
C SER A 33 -1.16 13.85 3.33
N GLU A 34 -0.15 12.99 3.13
CA GLU A 34 1.05 12.94 3.96
C GLU A 34 1.74 14.30 4.09
N GLU A 35 1.85 15.08 3.02
CA GLU A 35 2.57 16.36 3.03
C GLU A 35 1.69 17.54 3.52
N ASN A 36 0.37 17.34 3.63
CA ASN A 36 -0.56 18.34 4.13
C ASN A 36 -0.87 18.14 5.61
N ALA A 37 0.01 18.64 6.49
CA ALA A 37 -0.14 18.52 7.94
C ALA A 37 -1.49 19.05 8.47
N ALA A 38 -2.12 20.02 7.81
CA ALA A 38 -3.42 20.52 8.21
C ALA A 38 -4.54 19.47 8.04
N SER A 39 -4.39 18.57 7.07
CA SER A 39 -5.35 17.49 6.84
C SER A 39 -5.32 16.43 7.95
N HIS A 40 -4.18 16.25 8.62
CA HIS A 40 -4.04 15.25 9.69
C HIS A 40 -4.83 15.58 10.95
N ALA A 41 -5.18 16.86 11.17
CA ALA A 41 -6.00 17.29 12.29
C ALA A 41 -7.51 17.05 12.09
N LEU A 42 -7.92 16.63 10.89
CA LEU A 42 -9.31 16.35 10.58
C LEU A 42 -9.73 15.02 11.20
N SER A 43 -10.90 14.96 11.81
CA SER A 43 -11.52 13.68 12.14
C SER A 43 -11.89 12.95 10.85
N PRO A 44 -11.61 11.65 10.72
CA PRO A 44 -11.91 10.90 9.51
C PRO A 44 -13.41 10.98 9.17
N PRO A 45 -13.80 11.51 7.99
CA PRO A 45 -15.19 11.46 7.56
C PRO A 45 -15.56 10.06 7.06
N ALA A 46 -16.85 9.83 6.78
CA ALA A 46 -17.32 8.55 6.25
C ALA A 46 -16.73 8.22 4.86
N CYS A 47 -16.37 9.25 4.07
CA CYS A 47 -15.76 9.11 2.76
C CYS A 47 -14.59 10.09 2.61
N PHE A 48 -13.39 9.58 2.32
CA PHE A 48 -12.19 10.40 2.19
C PHE A 48 -11.11 9.70 1.37
N PHE A 49 -10.23 10.50 0.77
CA PHE A 49 -9.00 10.01 0.17
C PHE A 49 -7.85 10.01 1.18
N LEU A 50 -7.02 8.98 1.08
CA LEU A 50 -5.69 8.89 1.66
C LEU A 50 -4.67 8.97 0.53
N VAL A 51 -3.76 9.95 0.59
CA VAL A 51 -2.80 10.23 -0.47
C VAL A 51 -1.38 10.25 0.10
N ASP A 52 -0.50 9.50 -0.52
CA ASP A 52 0.93 9.60 -0.31
C ASP A 52 1.60 9.96 -1.65
N PRO A 53 2.08 11.19 -1.79
CA PRO A 53 2.69 11.66 -3.03
C PRO A 53 3.99 10.95 -3.41
N VAL A 54 4.80 10.54 -2.42
CA VAL A 54 6.04 9.77 -2.62
C VAL A 54 6.30 8.86 -1.42
N ASP A 55 5.64 7.70 -1.39
CA ASP A 55 5.95 6.64 -0.42
C ASP A 55 7.33 6.05 -0.71
N GLY A 56 8.22 6.12 0.27
CA GLY A 56 9.59 5.68 0.11
C GLY A 56 10.54 6.79 -0.33
N THR A 57 10.43 7.98 0.25
CA THR A 57 11.32 9.13 -0.04
C THR A 57 12.80 8.79 0.14
N ARG A 58 13.15 7.88 1.07
CA ARG A 58 14.54 7.40 1.24
C ARG A 58 15.02 6.58 0.04
N GLU A 59 14.15 5.75 -0.51
CA GLU A 59 14.38 4.97 -1.72
C GLU A 59 14.47 5.86 -2.96
N PHE A 60 13.64 6.90 -3.03
CA PHE A 60 13.68 7.91 -4.09
C PHE A 60 15.02 8.65 -4.14
N LEU A 61 15.59 8.97 -2.97
CA LEU A 61 16.87 9.69 -2.86
C LEU A 61 18.11 8.83 -3.12
N ARG A 62 17.98 7.54 -3.35
CA ARG A 62 19.13 6.65 -3.55
C ARG A 62 19.81 6.88 -4.90
N PRO A 63 21.16 7.03 -4.91
CA PRO A 63 21.90 7.30 -6.15
C PRO A 63 21.86 6.18 -7.19
N ASP A 64 21.56 4.94 -6.75
CA ASP A 64 21.53 3.76 -7.63
C ASP A 64 20.25 3.65 -8.47
N GLY A 65 19.32 4.60 -8.33
CA GLY A 65 18.08 4.66 -9.10
C GLY A 65 17.17 3.44 -8.99
N ASN A 66 17.52 2.50 -8.10
CA ASN A 66 16.80 1.24 -7.90
C ASN A 66 15.74 1.39 -6.80
N GLY A 67 15.26 2.63 -6.62
CA GLY A 67 14.33 2.98 -5.58
C GLY A 67 12.92 2.48 -5.85
N ALA A 68 12.45 1.59 -5.01
CA ALA A 68 11.06 1.18 -5.01
C ALA A 68 10.23 2.21 -4.24
N PHE A 69 10.00 3.37 -4.84
CA PHE A 69 9.06 4.37 -4.33
C PHE A 69 7.76 4.33 -5.13
N THR A 70 6.67 4.72 -4.50
CA THR A 70 5.34 4.70 -5.13
C THR A 70 4.58 5.99 -4.87
N VAL A 71 3.61 6.30 -5.75
CA VAL A 71 2.60 7.35 -5.58
C VAL A 71 1.29 6.65 -5.30
N ASN A 72 0.61 7.03 -4.22
CA ASN A 72 -0.54 6.30 -3.71
C ASN A 72 -1.78 7.18 -3.58
N ILE A 73 -2.92 6.71 -4.11
CA ILE A 73 -4.24 7.30 -3.91
C ILE A 73 -5.19 6.19 -3.49
N GLY A 74 -5.74 6.25 -2.28
CA GLY A 74 -6.73 5.31 -1.77
C GLY A 74 -8.03 6.03 -1.41
N LEU A 75 -9.17 5.54 -1.88
CA LEU A 75 -10.49 6.01 -1.45
C LEU A 75 -11.02 5.07 -0.37
N VAL A 76 -11.37 5.65 0.77
CA VAL A 76 -11.94 4.94 1.92
C VAL A 76 -13.41 5.37 2.08
N ILE A 77 -14.30 4.40 2.24
CA ILE A 77 -15.72 4.60 2.55
C ILE A 77 -16.08 3.74 3.75
N GLU A 78 -16.66 4.35 4.80
CA GLU A 78 -17.06 3.67 6.05
C GLU A 78 -15.92 2.79 6.63
N GLY A 79 -14.69 3.32 6.59
CA GLY A 79 -13.49 2.62 7.09
C GLY A 79 -12.96 1.50 6.20
N ALA A 80 -13.59 1.20 5.07
CA ALA A 80 -13.10 0.20 4.12
C ALA A 80 -12.47 0.88 2.89
N PRO A 81 -11.28 0.44 2.43
CA PRO A 81 -10.71 0.94 1.19
C PRO A 81 -11.47 0.33 0.01
N VAL A 82 -11.99 1.17 -0.89
CA VAL A 82 -12.84 0.74 -2.00
C VAL A 82 -12.19 0.94 -3.37
N MET A 83 -11.27 1.91 -3.50
CA MET A 83 -10.54 2.17 -4.74
C MET A 83 -9.07 2.49 -4.39
N GLY A 84 -8.15 1.99 -5.21
CA GLY A 84 -6.74 2.25 -5.07
C GLY A 84 -6.04 2.46 -6.40
N ILE A 85 -5.12 3.41 -6.41
CA ILE A 85 -4.18 3.66 -7.50
C ILE A 85 -2.79 3.69 -6.89
N VAL A 86 -1.89 2.84 -7.39
CA VAL A 86 -0.49 2.78 -6.99
C VAL A 86 0.38 2.87 -8.24
N LEU A 87 1.12 3.96 -8.38
CA LEU A 87 2.10 4.13 -9.44
C LEU A 87 3.50 3.87 -8.88
N ALA A 88 4.26 2.99 -9.52
CA ALA A 88 5.67 2.73 -9.25
C ALA A 88 6.52 3.26 -10.42
N PRO A 89 6.92 4.56 -10.42
CA PRO A 89 7.52 5.21 -11.58
C PRO A 89 8.84 4.59 -12.03
N ALA A 90 9.68 4.16 -11.09
CA ALA A 90 10.97 3.54 -11.39
C ALA A 90 10.83 2.15 -12.06
N HIS A 91 9.68 1.53 -11.95
CA HIS A 91 9.38 0.21 -12.53
C HIS A 91 8.46 0.29 -13.75
N ASP A 92 8.02 1.48 -14.15
CA ASP A 92 7.01 1.71 -15.22
C ASP A 92 5.76 0.84 -15.01
N ARG A 93 5.27 0.78 -13.76
CA ARG A 93 4.09 -0.01 -13.37
C ARG A 93 3.04 0.87 -12.70
N LEU A 94 1.82 0.80 -13.18
CA LEU A 94 0.65 1.44 -12.57
C LEU A 94 -0.39 0.36 -12.23
N PHE A 95 -0.82 0.33 -10.98
CA PHE A 95 -1.83 -0.59 -10.49
C PHE A 95 -3.10 0.18 -10.14
N CYS A 96 -4.24 -0.34 -10.59
CA CYS A 96 -5.55 0.22 -10.29
C CYS A 96 -6.45 -0.90 -9.76
N GLY A 97 -7.24 -0.59 -8.73
CA GLY A 97 -8.21 -1.54 -8.18
C GLY A 97 -9.49 -0.84 -7.75
N LEU A 98 -10.63 -1.44 -8.09
CA LEU A 98 -11.96 -1.06 -7.59
C LEU A 98 -12.60 -2.31 -7.00
N VAL A 99 -12.83 -2.28 -5.69
CA VAL A 99 -13.36 -3.45 -4.96
C VAL A 99 -14.76 -3.79 -5.48
N GLY A 100 -14.92 -5.02 -5.95
CA GLY A 100 -16.15 -5.50 -6.60
C GLY A 100 -16.14 -5.44 -8.12
N ASP A 101 -15.18 -4.72 -8.74
CA ASP A 101 -15.04 -4.61 -10.20
C ASP A 101 -13.76 -5.29 -10.73
N GLY A 102 -12.71 -5.35 -9.89
CA GLY A 102 -11.44 -6.02 -10.20
C GLY A 102 -10.23 -5.11 -10.10
N ALA A 103 -9.07 -5.68 -10.42
CA ALA A 103 -7.80 -4.98 -10.43
C ALA A 103 -7.05 -5.16 -11.74
N SER A 104 -6.29 -4.15 -12.13
CA SER A 104 -5.48 -4.16 -13.35
C SER A 104 -4.11 -3.54 -13.11
N GLU A 105 -3.18 -3.94 -13.96
CA GLU A 105 -1.83 -3.37 -14.06
C GLU A 105 -1.60 -2.82 -15.46
N ILE A 106 -0.97 -1.66 -15.54
CA ILE A 106 -0.43 -1.11 -16.78
C ILE A 106 1.09 -1.11 -16.66
N ALA A 107 1.77 -1.83 -17.53
CA ALA A 107 3.23 -1.89 -17.61
C ALA A 107 3.68 -1.83 -19.07
N ALA A 108 4.72 -1.05 -19.38
CA ALA A 108 5.18 -0.80 -20.74
C ALA A 108 4.05 -0.45 -21.73
N GLY A 109 3.09 0.37 -21.24
CA GLY A 109 1.93 0.84 -22.02
C GLY A 109 0.86 -0.23 -22.29
N LYS A 110 0.94 -1.42 -21.67
CA LYS A 110 -0.04 -2.50 -21.84
C LYS A 110 -0.80 -2.73 -20.54
N ALA A 111 -2.13 -2.71 -20.62
CA ALA A 111 -3.00 -3.07 -19.52
C ALA A 111 -3.24 -4.58 -19.48
N ARG A 112 -3.28 -5.14 -18.27
CA ARG A 112 -3.72 -6.52 -18.00
C ARG A 112 -4.51 -6.58 -16.70
N ASP A 113 -5.48 -7.48 -16.63
CA ASP A 113 -6.13 -7.80 -15.37
C ASP A 113 -5.16 -8.57 -14.47
N ILE A 114 -5.23 -8.30 -13.16
CA ILE A 114 -4.45 -8.99 -12.15
C ILE A 114 -5.36 -9.63 -11.10
N ALA A 115 -4.90 -10.74 -10.56
CA ALA A 115 -5.55 -11.45 -9.46
C ALA A 115 -4.51 -12.13 -8.59
N VAL A 116 -4.83 -12.29 -7.30
CA VAL A 116 -4.03 -13.11 -6.39
C VAL A 116 -3.94 -14.55 -6.89
N ARG A 117 -2.82 -15.22 -6.62
CA ARG A 117 -2.62 -16.61 -7.03
C ARG A 117 -2.90 -17.59 -5.88
N PRO A 118 -3.24 -18.84 -6.18
CA PRO A 118 -3.13 -19.92 -5.20
C PRO A 118 -1.68 -20.09 -4.73
N VAL A 119 -1.50 -20.47 -3.46
CA VAL A 119 -0.15 -20.74 -2.93
C VAL A 119 0.55 -21.82 -3.77
N PRO A 120 1.79 -21.57 -4.24
CA PRO A 120 2.54 -22.56 -4.99
C PRO A 120 2.82 -23.82 -4.19
N GLY A 121 2.96 -24.97 -4.86
CA GLY A 121 3.30 -26.24 -4.22
C GLY A 121 4.69 -26.26 -3.54
N SER A 122 5.57 -25.30 -3.87
CA SER A 122 6.84 -25.05 -3.21
C SER A 122 6.73 -24.31 -1.88
N GLY A 123 5.55 -23.82 -1.55
CA GLY A 123 5.26 -23.00 -0.37
C GLY A 123 5.01 -21.54 -0.70
N PRO A 124 4.53 -20.76 0.28
CA PRO A 124 4.23 -19.34 0.09
C PRO A 124 5.51 -18.49 -0.01
N VAL A 125 5.43 -17.45 -0.82
CA VAL A 125 6.46 -16.40 -0.96
C VAL A 125 5.96 -15.14 -0.28
N ALA A 126 6.71 -14.61 0.69
CA ALA A 126 6.39 -13.35 1.34
C ALA A 126 7.07 -12.16 0.65
N VAL A 127 6.44 -10.99 0.75
CA VAL A 127 7.11 -9.73 0.49
C VAL A 127 7.51 -9.12 1.83
N ALA A 128 8.75 -8.66 1.94
CA ALA A 128 9.26 -8.02 3.13
C ALA A 128 9.86 -6.64 2.81
N SER A 129 9.82 -5.74 3.79
CA SER A 129 10.46 -4.43 3.63
C SER A 129 11.97 -4.58 3.49
N ARG A 130 12.57 -3.84 2.57
CA ARG A 130 14.03 -3.75 2.45
C ARG A 130 14.65 -3.00 3.63
N SER A 131 13.97 -1.95 4.10
CA SER A 131 14.53 -0.97 5.04
C SER A 131 13.93 -1.05 6.44
N HIS A 132 12.77 -1.71 6.61
CA HIS A 132 11.98 -1.72 7.85
C HIS A 132 11.54 -3.13 8.26
N ARG A 133 12.36 -4.14 7.95
CA ARG A 133 12.14 -5.51 8.41
C ARG A 133 12.56 -5.60 9.87
N ASP A 134 11.64 -6.02 10.72
CA ASP A 134 11.85 -6.16 12.16
C ASP A 134 11.83 -7.62 12.60
N GLU A 135 12.24 -7.86 13.84
CA GLU A 135 12.33 -9.20 14.43
C GLU A 135 10.94 -9.85 14.52
N GLU A 136 9.87 -9.08 14.75
CA GLU A 136 8.52 -9.61 14.86
C GLU A 136 8.03 -10.16 13.51
N THR A 137 8.33 -9.45 12.41
CA THR A 137 8.11 -9.93 11.05
C THR A 137 8.87 -11.22 10.78
N ASP A 138 10.15 -11.31 11.18
CA ASP A 138 10.97 -12.51 10.99
C ASP A 138 10.45 -13.72 11.78
N ASN A 139 10.05 -13.48 13.02
CA ASN A 139 9.45 -14.50 13.89
C ASN A 139 8.13 -15.02 13.30
N TRP A 140 7.29 -14.10 12.79
CA TRP A 140 6.03 -14.47 12.15
C TRP A 140 6.25 -15.32 10.88
N LEU A 141 7.17 -14.92 10.00
CA LEU A 141 7.52 -15.69 8.80
C LEU A 141 8.02 -17.10 9.15
N THR A 142 8.88 -17.20 10.16
CA THR A 142 9.41 -18.48 10.65
C THR A 142 8.31 -19.37 11.20
N ALA A 143 7.41 -18.82 12.04
CA ALA A 143 6.29 -19.55 12.63
C ALA A 143 5.32 -20.11 11.58
N HIS A 144 5.21 -19.45 10.42
CA HIS A 144 4.35 -19.90 9.31
C HIS A 144 5.09 -20.69 8.24
N GLY A 145 6.36 -21.06 8.46
CA GLY A 145 7.15 -21.87 7.54
C GLY A 145 7.47 -21.18 6.21
N ILE A 146 7.51 -19.83 6.19
CA ILE A 146 7.75 -19.04 4.99
C ILE A 146 9.24 -18.74 4.88
N ALA A 147 9.92 -19.45 3.97
CA ALA A 147 11.36 -19.31 3.75
C ALA A 147 11.72 -18.34 2.60
N GLU A 148 10.86 -18.27 1.58
CA GLU A 148 11.11 -17.41 0.42
C GLU A 148 10.58 -16.02 0.63
N THR A 149 11.43 -15.01 0.38
CA THR A 149 11.05 -13.60 0.52
C THR A 149 11.52 -12.76 -0.65
N ILE A 150 10.64 -11.88 -1.15
CA ILE A 150 10.97 -10.82 -2.10
C ILE A 150 11.17 -9.53 -1.31
N SER A 151 12.30 -8.86 -1.50
CA SER A 151 12.60 -7.60 -0.81
C SER A 151 12.33 -6.41 -1.72
N THR A 152 11.36 -5.58 -1.35
CA THR A 152 11.03 -4.33 -2.04
C THR A 152 10.57 -3.24 -1.07
N GLY A 153 10.46 -1.99 -1.54
CA GLY A 153 9.97 -0.86 -0.76
C GLY A 153 8.50 -0.53 -1.00
N SER A 154 7.98 0.40 -0.24
CA SER A 154 6.73 1.14 -0.46
C SER A 154 5.48 0.26 -0.64
N SER A 155 4.41 0.81 -1.18
CA SER A 155 3.15 0.11 -1.49
C SER A 155 3.29 -0.93 -2.60
N MET A 156 4.45 -0.97 -3.30
CA MET A 156 4.75 -2.03 -4.27
C MET A 156 4.57 -3.44 -3.68
N LYS A 157 4.76 -3.61 -2.38
CA LYS A 157 4.57 -4.88 -1.67
C LYS A 157 3.14 -5.43 -1.79
N PHE A 158 2.14 -4.56 -1.66
CA PHE A 158 0.74 -4.94 -1.89
C PHE A 158 0.49 -5.33 -3.34
N CYS A 159 1.07 -4.57 -4.27
CA CYS A 159 0.90 -4.78 -5.71
C CYS A 159 1.47 -6.11 -6.17
N LEU A 160 2.62 -6.55 -5.62
CA LEU A 160 3.19 -7.86 -5.91
C LEU A 160 2.28 -9.00 -5.44
N VAL A 161 1.64 -8.86 -4.28
CA VAL A 161 0.66 -9.84 -3.80
C VAL A 161 -0.59 -9.82 -4.69
N ALA A 162 -1.11 -8.64 -5.02
CA ALA A 162 -2.28 -8.47 -5.89
C ALA A 162 -2.06 -9.03 -7.29
N ALA A 163 -0.85 -8.90 -7.85
CA ALA A 163 -0.49 -9.41 -9.17
C ALA A 163 -0.15 -10.91 -9.18
N GLY A 164 -0.22 -11.59 -8.03
CA GLY A 164 0.13 -13.01 -7.91
C GLY A 164 1.64 -13.29 -8.04
N GLU A 165 2.49 -12.30 -7.84
CA GLU A 165 3.95 -12.45 -7.84
C GLU A 165 4.47 -12.88 -6.46
N ALA A 166 3.70 -12.59 -5.40
CA ALA A 166 3.92 -13.07 -4.04
C ALA A 166 2.59 -13.51 -3.42
N ASP A 167 2.62 -14.05 -2.20
CA ASP A 167 1.47 -14.67 -1.56
C ASP A 167 1.04 -13.93 -0.29
N VAL A 168 1.97 -13.22 0.39
CA VAL A 168 1.69 -12.55 1.66
C VAL A 168 2.66 -11.40 1.93
N TYR A 169 2.17 -10.36 2.59
CA TYR A 169 2.97 -9.24 3.10
C TYR A 169 2.61 -8.97 4.57
N PRO A 170 3.36 -9.50 5.54
CA PRO A 170 3.22 -9.15 6.94
C PRO A 170 4.00 -7.86 7.27
N ARG A 171 3.43 -7.02 8.14
CA ARG A 171 4.09 -5.83 8.68
C ARG A 171 3.66 -5.60 10.12
N PHE A 172 4.64 -5.58 11.03
CA PHE A 172 4.43 -5.31 12.45
C PHE A 172 4.95 -3.92 12.85
N GLY A 173 5.96 -3.42 12.15
CA GLY A 173 6.51 -2.09 12.38
C GLY A 173 5.56 -0.96 11.97
N PRO A 174 5.76 0.24 12.54
CA PRO A 174 4.87 1.38 12.32
C PRO A 174 4.83 1.84 10.85
N THR A 175 3.66 2.34 10.44
CA THR A 175 3.44 3.00 9.14
C THR A 175 2.19 3.87 9.24
N MET A 176 1.85 4.59 8.20
CA MET A 176 0.66 5.44 8.16
C MET A 176 -0.41 4.85 7.25
N GLU A 177 -1.66 5.31 7.40
CA GLU A 177 -2.77 4.79 6.59
C GLU A 177 -2.65 5.18 5.11
N TRP A 178 -2.04 6.31 4.79
CA TRP A 178 -1.78 6.71 3.39
C TRP A 178 -0.74 5.85 2.69
N ASP A 179 0.17 5.17 3.44
CA ASP A 179 1.11 4.17 2.90
C ASP A 179 0.41 2.85 2.51
N THR A 180 -0.81 2.61 2.98
CA THR A 180 -1.43 1.28 2.91
C THR A 180 -2.76 1.25 2.15
N ALA A 181 -3.58 2.29 2.24
CA ALA A 181 -4.96 2.26 1.74
C ALA A 181 -5.08 1.98 0.24
N ALA A 182 -4.22 2.60 -0.58
CA ALA A 182 -4.22 2.37 -2.02
C ALA A 182 -3.85 0.93 -2.37
N GLY A 183 -2.77 0.42 -1.77
CA GLY A 183 -2.31 -0.95 -1.97
C GLY A 183 -3.29 -2.00 -1.48
N ASP A 184 -3.93 -1.77 -0.32
CA ASP A 184 -4.97 -2.66 0.22
C ASP A 184 -6.21 -2.70 -0.69
N ALA A 185 -6.65 -1.55 -1.24
CA ALA A 185 -7.76 -1.53 -2.19
C ALA A 185 -7.44 -2.32 -3.46
N VAL A 186 -6.23 -2.16 -4.02
CA VAL A 186 -5.76 -2.95 -5.18
C VAL A 186 -5.74 -4.43 -4.85
N LEU A 187 -5.21 -4.80 -3.67
CA LEU A 187 -5.17 -6.19 -3.21
C LEU A 187 -6.57 -6.79 -3.06
N ARG A 188 -7.50 -6.09 -2.42
CA ARG A 188 -8.89 -6.55 -2.26
C ARG A 188 -9.59 -6.68 -3.60
N ALA A 189 -9.39 -5.73 -4.50
CA ALA A 189 -9.93 -5.78 -5.85
C ALA A 189 -9.39 -6.98 -6.65
N ALA A 190 -8.14 -7.40 -6.39
CA ALA A 190 -7.53 -8.59 -6.97
C ALA A 190 -7.95 -9.92 -6.30
N GLY A 191 -8.86 -9.89 -5.32
CA GLY A 191 -9.35 -11.06 -4.59
C GLY A 191 -8.58 -11.42 -3.31
N GLY A 192 -7.61 -10.59 -2.90
CA GLY A 192 -6.91 -10.72 -1.64
C GLY A 192 -7.62 -10.04 -0.46
N ARG A 193 -6.91 -9.92 0.65
CA ARG A 193 -7.44 -9.27 1.86
C ARG A 193 -6.31 -8.74 2.74
N MET A 194 -6.61 -7.73 3.56
CA MET A 194 -5.77 -7.26 4.63
C MET A 194 -6.47 -7.49 5.96
N ILE A 195 -5.76 -8.09 6.91
CA ILE A 195 -6.26 -8.45 8.23
C ILE A 195 -5.30 -7.96 9.32
N THR A 196 -5.80 -7.81 10.53
CA THR A 196 -4.97 -7.64 11.74
C THR A 196 -4.31 -8.96 12.12
N PRO A 197 -3.25 -8.98 12.96
CA PRO A 197 -2.61 -10.23 13.39
C PRO A 197 -3.53 -11.22 14.09
N ASP A 198 -4.61 -10.76 14.71
CA ASP A 198 -5.66 -11.58 15.33
C ASP A 198 -6.77 -12.02 14.35
N GLY A 199 -6.61 -11.72 13.06
CA GLY A 199 -7.49 -12.18 11.99
C GLY A 199 -8.72 -11.31 11.71
N ALA A 200 -8.88 -10.18 12.40
CA ALA A 200 -9.99 -9.27 12.15
C ALA A 200 -9.79 -8.48 10.82
N PRO A 201 -10.87 -8.05 10.16
CA PRO A 201 -10.76 -7.16 9.00
C PRO A 201 -10.00 -5.87 9.33
N TYR A 202 -9.06 -5.47 8.46
CA TYR A 202 -8.34 -4.22 8.65
C TYR A 202 -9.20 -3.04 8.19
N LEU A 203 -9.31 -2.02 9.06
CA LEU A 203 -10.10 -0.82 8.83
C LEU A 203 -9.22 0.43 8.90
N TYR A 204 -9.69 1.51 8.27
CA TYR A 204 -9.06 2.82 8.15
C TYR A 204 -9.83 3.90 8.93
N GLY A 205 -9.20 5.06 9.06
CA GLY A 205 -9.76 6.16 9.84
C GLY A 205 -9.42 6.07 11.33
N LYS A 206 -8.25 5.51 11.66
CA LYS A 206 -7.75 5.47 13.04
C LYS A 206 -7.27 6.85 13.51
N PRO A 207 -7.14 7.05 14.83
CA PRO A 207 -6.54 8.28 15.36
C PRO A 207 -5.17 8.56 14.72
N ASP A 208 -4.94 9.82 14.36
CA ASP A 208 -3.72 10.32 13.72
C ASP A 208 -3.36 9.57 12.42
N TYR A 209 -4.30 8.85 11.81
CA TYR A 209 -4.10 8.03 10.60
C TYR A 209 -2.94 7.03 10.75
N ARG A 210 -2.69 6.53 11.95
CA ARG A 210 -1.66 5.53 12.22
C ARG A 210 -2.13 4.14 11.86
N SER A 211 -1.36 3.47 11.00
CA SER A 211 -1.54 2.04 10.73
C SER A 211 -1.07 1.19 11.92
N THR A 212 -1.88 0.20 12.29
CA THR A 212 -1.48 -0.88 13.19
C THR A 212 -0.78 -1.99 12.41
N ALA A 213 -0.27 -3.01 13.12
CA ALA A 213 0.23 -4.22 12.48
C ALA A 213 -0.82 -4.88 11.59
N PHE A 214 -0.38 -5.47 10.48
CA PHE A 214 -1.28 -6.11 9.51
C PHE A 214 -0.62 -7.26 8.77
N ILE A 215 -1.46 -8.09 8.14
CA ILE A 215 -1.06 -9.14 7.22
C ILE A 215 -1.90 -8.98 5.95
N ALA A 216 -1.24 -8.64 4.85
CA ALA A 216 -1.86 -8.55 3.53
C ALA A 216 -1.71 -9.91 2.83
N CYS A 217 -2.83 -10.58 2.58
CA CYS A 217 -2.89 -11.96 2.10
C CYS A 217 -3.41 -12.01 0.67
N GLY A 218 -2.71 -12.76 -0.19
CA GLY A 218 -3.23 -13.25 -1.46
C GLY A 218 -4.04 -14.53 -1.26
N GLY A 219 -3.63 -15.62 -1.90
CA GLY A 219 -4.21 -16.95 -1.68
C GLY A 219 -3.76 -17.62 -0.37
N PHE A 220 -2.72 -17.10 0.28
CA PHE A 220 -2.25 -17.59 1.58
C PHE A 220 -3.15 -17.13 2.72
N MET A 221 -3.46 -18.04 3.63
CA MET A 221 -4.17 -17.75 4.88
C MET A 221 -3.30 -18.19 6.05
N PRO A 222 -2.90 -17.26 6.95
CA PRO A 222 -2.20 -17.65 8.16
C PRO A 222 -3.10 -18.56 9.01
N SER A 223 -2.54 -19.65 9.52
CA SER A 223 -3.18 -20.46 10.58
C SER A 223 -3.02 -19.73 11.92
N ASN A 224 -4.08 -19.66 12.68
CA ASN A 224 -4.07 -19.15 14.06
C ASN A 224 -3.18 -20.03 14.95
#